data_80879afb95a6a36ae63e08ed529f6417
#
_entry.id   80879afb95a6a36ae63e08ed529f6417
#
_cell.length_a   1.000
_cell.length_b   1.000
_cell.length_c   1.000
_cell.angle_alpha   90.00
_cell.angle_beta   90.00
_cell.angle_gamma   90.00
#
_symmetry.space_group_name_H-M   'P 1'
#
loop_
_entity.id
_entity.type
_entity.pdbx_description
1 polymer ?
#
loop_
_entity_poly.entity_id
_entity_poly.type
_entity_poly.pdbx_seq_one_letter_code
_entity_poly.pdbx_strand_id
1 'polypeptide(L)'
;MSVTVQDCLRLPSFHSARVIAGKNGLGRIVSSVSVIEIPAKSVEAISVFNPNELLVTSFYSIKDDPTRQCEEMRNLYDAGGVALVLFYVGDVIPQVSDELLQTADVMNIPLILIEDEAEYSVSYSDVIKDVMGAVFYDQASTDSFSDTVENRLKQIPYNKRSMETLLNVIAET
;
A
#
# COMPACT_ATOMS: atom_id res chain seq x y z
N MET A 1 -9.51 -10.46 5.91
CA MET A 1 -8.74 -9.35 6.52
C MET A 1 -8.14 -8.54 5.39
N SER A 2 -8.03 -7.22 5.52
CA SER A 2 -7.44 -6.43 4.42
C SER A 2 -5.94 -6.26 4.63
N VAL A 3 -5.15 -6.34 3.55
CA VAL A 3 -3.70 -6.13 3.60
C VAL A 3 -3.41 -4.67 3.96
N THR A 4 -2.57 -4.44 4.96
CA THR A 4 -2.16 -3.10 5.39
C THR A 4 -0.73 -2.79 4.95
N VAL A 5 -0.33 -1.51 5.01
CA VAL A 5 1.08 -1.12 4.78
C VAL A 5 2.00 -1.85 5.76
N GLN A 6 1.56 -2.05 7.02
CA GLN A 6 2.32 -2.82 8.02
C GLN A 6 2.52 -4.28 7.60
N ASP A 7 1.54 -4.89 6.94
CA ASP A 7 1.67 -6.27 6.44
C ASP A 7 2.63 -6.34 5.25
N CYS A 8 2.62 -5.31 4.38
CA CYS A 8 3.58 -5.22 3.28
C CYS A 8 5.05 -5.23 3.76
N LEU A 9 5.35 -4.61 4.91
CA LEU A 9 6.70 -4.61 5.48
C LEU A 9 7.22 -6.01 5.89
N ARG A 10 6.36 -7.03 5.91
CA ARG A 10 6.74 -8.43 6.19
C ARG A 10 7.00 -9.25 4.93
N LEU A 11 6.74 -8.68 3.75
CA LEU A 11 6.94 -9.37 2.47
C LEU A 11 8.43 -9.45 2.13
N PRO A 12 8.86 -10.45 1.36
CA PRO A 12 10.28 -10.65 1.01
C PRO A 12 10.94 -9.43 0.37
N SER A 13 10.22 -8.73 -0.52
CA SER A 13 10.73 -7.52 -1.17
C SER A 13 10.93 -6.31 -0.23
N PHE A 14 10.51 -6.40 1.01
CA PHE A 14 10.68 -5.36 2.03
C PHE A 14 11.72 -5.72 3.10
N HIS A 15 12.54 -6.77 2.89
CA HIS A 15 13.50 -7.23 3.90
C HIS A 15 14.51 -6.16 4.33
N SER A 16 14.95 -5.27 3.40
CA SER A 16 15.83 -4.13 3.67
C SER A 16 15.07 -2.80 3.86
N ALA A 17 13.73 -2.85 3.96
CA ALA A 17 12.92 -1.66 4.03
C ALA A 17 12.94 -1.00 5.41
N ARG A 18 13.04 0.34 5.41
CA ARG A 18 12.92 1.17 6.62
C ARG A 18 11.83 2.22 6.45
N VAL A 19 10.94 2.32 7.43
CA VAL A 19 9.98 3.43 7.50
C VAL A 19 10.71 4.64 8.09
N ILE A 20 10.96 5.65 7.27
CA ILE A 20 11.73 6.84 7.64
C ILE A 20 10.85 8.02 8.08
N ALA A 21 9.57 8.05 7.68
CA ALA A 21 8.57 9.03 8.14
C ALA A 21 7.14 8.46 8.00
N GLY A 22 6.13 9.17 8.50
CA GLY A 22 4.70 8.84 8.33
C GLY A 22 4.23 7.58 9.05
N LYS A 23 4.88 7.13 10.10
CA LYS A 23 4.64 5.84 10.79
C LYS A 23 3.19 5.64 11.25
N ASN A 24 2.45 6.71 11.55
CA ASN A 24 1.06 6.61 11.96
C ASN A 24 0.12 6.08 10.87
N GLY A 25 0.56 6.10 9.59
CA GLY A 25 -0.20 5.59 8.46
C GLY A 25 -0.05 4.10 8.18
N LEU A 26 0.75 3.35 8.95
CA LEU A 26 1.04 1.93 8.70
C LEU A 26 -0.19 1.01 8.71
N GLY A 27 -1.26 1.41 9.40
CA GLY A 27 -2.54 0.67 9.41
C GLY A 27 -3.43 0.89 8.18
N ARG A 28 -3.03 1.72 7.20
CA ARG A 28 -3.83 1.96 6.00
C ARG A 28 -3.86 0.73 5.11
N ILE A 29 -5.02 0.49 4.50
CA ILE A 29 -5.25 -0.66 3.61
C ILE A 29 -4.60 -0.40 2.26
N VAL A 30 -3.92 -1.41 1.72
CA VAL A 30 -3.34 -1.43 0.38
C VAL A 30 -4.23 -2.28 -0.54
N SER A 31 -4.64 -1.73 -1.67
CA SER A 31 -5.42 -2.44 -2.69
C SER A 31 -4.73 -2.52 -4.05
N SER A 32 -3.74 -1.66 -4.29
CA SER A 32 -2.99 -1.62 -5.55
C SER A 32 -1.57 -1.07 -5.35
N VAL A 33 -0.73 -1.30 -6.34
CA VAL A 33 0.64 -0.76 -6.42
C VAL A 33 0.85 -0.13 -7.79
N SER A 34 1.44 1.05 -7.82
CA SER A 34 1.90 1.67 -9.07
C SER A 34 3.35 2.13 -8.99
N VAL A 35 3.96 2.32 -10.14
CA VAL A 35 5.29 2.90 -10.30
C VAL A 35 5.16 4.18 -11.09
N ILE A 36 5.65 5.29 -10.54
CA ILE A 36 5.64 6.59 -11.22
C ILE A 36 7.02 7.23 -11.12
N GLU A 37 7.64 7.44 -12.28
CA GLU A 37 8.93 8.12 -12.42
C GLU A 37 8.81 9.50 -13.05
N ILE A 38 7.68 9.78 -13.69
CA ILE A 38 7.40 11.07 -14.33
C ILE A 38 6.24 11.72 -13.60
N PRO A 39 6.46 12.86 -12.90
CA PRO A 39 5.40 13.55 -12.20
C PRO A 39 4.32 14.04 -13.18
N ALA A 40 3.10 13.96 -12.74
CA ALA A 40 1.99 14.46 -13.52
C ALA A 40 2.08 16.00 -13.66
N LYS A 41 1.90 16.50 -14.88
CA LYS A 41 2.19 17.89 -15.21
C LYS A 41 1.04 18.87 -14.93
N SER A 42 -0.12 18.43 -14.43
CA SER A 42 -1.30 19.30 -14.29
C SER A 42 -2.36 18.74 -13.32
N VAL A 43 -3.45 19.49 -13.14
CA VAL A 43 -4.65 19.13 -12.35
C VAL A 43 -5.25 17.76 -12.73
N GLU A 44 -4.93 17.24 -13.90
CA GLU A 44 -5.27 15.87 -14.34
C GLU A 44 -4.48 14.79 -13.56
N ALA A 45 -3.46 15.20 -12.80
CA ALA A 45 -2.63 14.34 -11.97
C ALA A 45 -3.41 13.55 -10.91
N ILE A 46 -4.44 14.14 -10.34
CA ILE A 46 -5.28 13.47 -9.33
C ILE A 46 -5.97 12.22 -9.91
N SER A 47 -6.16 12.17 -11.23
CA SER A 47 -6.74 11.03 -11.92
C SER A 47 -5.76 9.86 -12.18
N VAL A 48 -4.47 10.07 -11.92
CA VAL A 48 -3.42 9.05 -12.16
C VAL A 48 -3.31 8.08 -10.99
N PHE A 49 -3.61 8.53 -9.77
CA PHE A 49 -3.54 7.70 -8.58
C PHE A 49 -4.91 7.10 -8.24
N ASN A 50 -4.91 5.90 -7.69
CA ASN A 50 -6.10 5.25 -7.20
C ASN A 50 -6.16 5.30 -5.66
N PRO A 51 -7.36 5.31 -5.06
CA PRO A 51 -7.49 5.15 -3.61
C PRO A 51 -6.84 3.84 -3.13
N ASN A 52 -6.24 3.88 -1.94
CA ASN A 52 -5.54 2.75 -1.32
C ASN A 52 -4.33 2.22 -2.13
N GLU A 53 -3.71 3.09 -2.92
CA GLU A 53 -2.55 2.76 -3.74
C GLU A 53 -1.24 2.96 -2.96
N LEU A 54 -0.34 1.99 -3.07
CA LEU A 54 1.05 2.11 -2.65
C LEU A 54 1.87 2.54 -3.87
N LEU A 55 2.52 3.71 -3.77
CA LEU A 55 3.33 4.25 -4.86
C LEU A 55 4.79 3.83 -4.70
N VAL A 56 5.39 3.36 -5.77
CA VAL A 56 6.83 3.06 -5.87
C VAL A 56 7.49 4.07 -6.81
N THR A 57 8.59 4.68 -6.39
CA THR A 57 9.32 5.67 -7.20
C THR A 57 10.78 5.79 -6.77
N SER A 58 11.64 6.31 -7.66
CA SER A 58 12.96 6.85 -7.34
C SER A 58 13.00 8.38 -7.41
N PHE A 59 11.89 9.01 -7.81
CA PHE A 59 11.84 10.43 -8.15
C PHE A 59 12.84 10.86 -9.24
N TYR A 60 13.23 9.94 -10.14
CA TYR A 60 14.27 10.17 -11.12
C TYR A 60 14.13 11.49 -11.88
N SER A 61 12.92 11.83 -12.36
CA SER A 61 12.66 13.04 -13.14
C SER A 61 12.61 14.35 -12.33
N ILE A 62 12.55 14.24 -11.01
CA ILE A 62 12.50 15.37 -10.04
C ILE A 62 13.51 15.20 -8.90
N LYS A 63 14.58 14.46 -9.15
CA LYS A 63 15.58 14.10 -8.15
C LYS A 63 16.23 15.31 -7.47
N ASP A 64 16.38 16.41 -8.18
CA ASP A 64 17.02 17.64 -7.72
C ASP A 64 16.02 18.71 -7.23
N ASP A 65 14.72 18.34 -7.10
CA ASP A 65 13.63 19.27 -6.75
C ASP A 65 12.80 18.75 -5.56
N PRO A 66 13.27 18.98 -4.31
CA PRO A 66 12.55 18.54 -3.11
C PRO A 66 11.13 19.09 -3.00
N THR A 67 10.88 20.30 -3.50
CA THR A 67 9.55 20.91 -3.47
C THR A 67 8.56 20.10 -4.31
N ARG A 68 8.99 19.70 -5.52
CA ARG A 68 8.17 18.84 -6.38
C ARG A 68 7.99 17.43 -5.82
N GLN A 69 8.99 16.88 -5.14
CA GLN A 69 8.83 15.60 -4.43
C GLN A 69 7.73 15.68 -3.36
N CYS A 70 7.69 16.81 -2.62
CA CYS A 70 6.62 17.08 -1.65
C CYS A 70 5.25 17.27 -2.33
N GLU A 71 5.21 17.94 -3.49
CA GLU A 71 3.97 18.10 -4.27
C GLU A 71 3.43 16.73 -4.73
N GLU A 72 4.28 15.84 -5.23
CA GLU A 72 3.87 14.49 -5.62
C GLU A 72 3.35 13.68 -4.43
N MET A 73 3.95 13.80 -3.25
CA MET A 73 3.42 13.18 -2.04
C MET A 73 2.05 13.75 -1.66
N ARG A 74 1.82 15.05 -1.81
CA ARG A 74 0.50 15.66 -1.58
C ARG A 74 -0.53 15.15 -2.59
N ASN A 75 -0.15 15.08 -3.87
CA ASN A 75 -1.02 14.53 -4.93
C ASN A 75 -1.42 13.08 -4.63
N LEU A 76 -0.46 12.26 -4.19
CA LEU A 76 -0.73 10.89 -3.74
C LEU A 76 -1.73 10.86 -2.58
N TYR A 77 -1.54 11.71 -1.57
CA TYR A 77 -2.43 11.81 -0.41
C TYR A 77 -3.84 12.24 -0.82
N ASP A 78 -3.97 13.28 -1.65
CA ASP A 78 -5.25 13.85 -2.09
C ASP A 78 -6.05 12.85 -2.94
N ALA A 79 -5.36 11.97 -3.66
CA ALA A 79 -5.96 10.87 -4.41
C ALA A 79 -6.33 9.65 -3.53
N GLY A 80 -6.03 9.69 -2.24
CA GLY A 80 -6.28 8.59 -1.31
C GLY A 80 -5.22 7.50 -1.31
N GLY A 81 -4.02 7.78 -1.81
CA GLY A 81 -2.87 6.90 -1.71
C GLY A 81 -2.44 6.68 -0.26
N VAL A 82 -1.75 5.58 0.00
CA VAL A 82 -1.55 5.08 1.37
C VAL A 82 -0.10 4.97 1.81
N ALA A 83 0.84 4.87 0.89
CA ALA A 83 2.27 4.81 1.20
C ALA A 83 3.10 5.20 -0.03
N LEU A 84 4.33 5.65 0.21
CA LEU A 84 5.33 5.91 -0.80
C LEU A 84 6.59 5.09 -0.49
N VAL A 85 7.02 4.27 -1.45
CA VAL A 85 8.23 3.46 -1.38
C VAL A 85 9.29 4.08 -2.26
N LEU A 86 10.41 4.48 -1.65
CA LEU A 86 11.56 5.10 -2.32
C LEU A 86 12.66 4.08 -2.58
N PHE A 87 13.16 4.14 -3.81
CA PHE A 87 14.32 3.38 -4.28
C PHE A 87 15.50 4.30 -4.62
N TYR A 88 16.68 3.74 -4.63
CA TYR A 88 17.91 4.35 -5.14
C TYR A 88 18.28 5.67 -4.45
N VAL A 89 18.01 5.79 -3.15
CA VAL A 89 18.50 6.90 -2.34
C VAL A 89 20.00 6.68 -2.11
N GLY A 90 20.79 7.68 -2.41
CA GLY A 90 22.25 7.61 -2.49
C GLY A 90 22.76 7.58 -3.94
N ASP A 91 21.97 7.01 -4.86
CA ASP A 91 22.34 6.89 -6.28
C ASP A 91 21.59 7.87 -7.17
N VAL A 92 20.26 7.89 -7.08
CA VAL A 92 19.38 8.78 -7.87
C VAL A 92 19.15 10.09 -7.13
N ILE A 93 18.66 10.02 -5.90
CA ILE A 93 18.56 11.18 -5.01
C ILE A 93 19.64 11.04 -3.94
N PRO A 94 20.48 12.09 -3.71
CA PRO A 94 21.61 11.99 -2.77
C PRO A 94 21.16 11.66 -1.35
N GLN A 95 20.04 12.25 -0.92
CA GLN A 95 19.41 12.03 0.38
C GLN A 95 17.94 12.47 0.34
N VAL A 96 17.15 11.91 1.24
CA VAL A 96 15.77 12.37 1.47
C VAL A 96 15.79 13.71 2.19
N SER A 97 15.08 14.72 1.67
CA SER A 97 15.05 16.05 2.27
C SER A 97 14.21 16.07 3.55
N ASP A 98 14.58 16.95 4.48
CA ASP A 98 13.81 17.17 5.72
C ASP A 98 12.37 17.62 5.42
N GLU A 99 12.17 18.39 4.33
CA GLU A 99 10.86 18.85 3.88
C GLU A 99 9.97 17.66 3.48
N LEU A 100 10.51 16.67 2.77
CA LEU A 100 9.77 15.47 2.38
C LEU A 100 9.43 14.61 3.61
N LEU A 101 10.37 14.45 4.56
CA LEU A 101 10.12 13.75 5.82
C LEU A 101 8.99 14.41 6.62
N GLN A 102 9.03 15.74 6.78
CA GLN A 102 7.98 16.49 7.47
C GLN A 102 6.63 16.39 6.75
N THR A 103 6.62 16.45 5.42
CA THR A 103 5.41 16.30 4.63
C THR A 103 4.78 14.93 4.86
N ALA A 104 5.58 13.87 4.84
CA ALA A 104 5.14 12.50 5.12
C ALA A 104 4.54 12.35 6.54
N ASP A 105 5.20 12.93 7.55
CA ASP A 105 4.74 12.87 8.93
C ASP A 105 3.42 13.65 9.13
N VAL A 106 3.31 14.86 8.59
CA VAL A 106 2.08 15.68 8.68
C VAL A 106 0.88 14.98 8.03
N MET A 107 1.10 14.32 6.90
CA MET A 107 0.04 13.62 6.16
C MET A 107 -0.20 12.20 6.68
N ASN A 108 0.65 11.69 7.57
CA ASN A 108 0.65 10.29 8.00
C ASN A 108 0.70 9.33 6.78
N ILE A 109 1.52 9.66 5.78
CA ILE A 109 1.83 8.79 4.65
C ILE A 109 3.16 8.10 4.95
N PRO A 110 3.18 6.78 5.16
CA PRO A 110 4.43 6.04 5.34
C PRO A 110 5.37 6.27 4.17
N LEU A 111 6.53 6.84 4.47
CA LEU A 111 7.65 6.95 3.55
C LEU A 111 8.62 5.82 3.86
N ILE A 112 8.72 4.88 2.95
CA ILE A 112 9.46 3.64 3.10
C ILE A 112 10.66 3.68 2.17
N LEU A 113 11.85 3.54 2.71
CA LEU A 113 13.08 3.45 1.95
C LEU A 113 13.46 1.97 1.80
N ILE A 114 13.69 1.51 0.57
CA ILE A 114 14.33 0.22 0.29
C ILE A 114 15.80 0.50 0.01
N GLU A 115 16.66 -0.07 0.86
CA GLU A 115 18.12 0.04 0.71
C GLU A 115 18.61 -1.03 -0.26
N ASP A 116 19.52 -0.64 -1.16
CA ASP A 116 20.17 -1.58 -2.06
C ASP A 116 21.28 -2.31 -1.28
N GLU A 117 21.17 -3.62 -1.15
CA GLU A 117 22.17 -4.45 -0.50
C GLU A 117 23.03 -5.14 -1.56
N ALA A 118 24.36 -5.14 -1.37
CA ALA A 118 25.31 -5.66 -2.36
C ALA A 118 25.07 -7.13 -2.76
N GLU A 119 24.44 -7.92 -1.89
CA GLU A 119 24.18 -9.34 -2.13
C GLU A 119 22.75 -9.63 -2.62
N TYR A 120 21.81 -8.71 -2.43
CA TYR A 120 20.41 -8.91 -2.80
C TYR A 120 19.74 -7.58 -3.18
N SER A 121 19.64 -7.34 -4.49
CA SER A 121 18.97 -6.15 -5.02
C SER A 121 17.48 -6.42 -5.24
N VAL A 122 16.64 -5.60 -4.63
CA VAL A 122 15.17 -5.64 -4.82
C VAL A 122 14.81 -4.73 -5.99
N SER A 123 13.99 -5.22 -6.91
CA SER A 123 13.46 -4.44 -8.03
C SER A 123 12.04 -3.93 -7.76
N TYR A 124 11.58 -2.95 -8.53
CA TYR A 124 10.17 -2.53 -8.54
C TYR A 124 9.22 -3.70 -8.80
N SER A 125 9.61 -4.61 -9.69
CA SER A 125 8.82 -5.79 -10.05
C SER A 125 8.63 -6.74 -8.87
N ASP A 126 9.63 -6.87 -8.00
CA ASP A 126 9.54 -7.71 -6.80
C ASP A 126 8.51 -7.11 -5.81
N VAL A 127 8.56 -5.80 -5.60
CA VAL A 127 7.57 -5.11 -4.75
C VAL A 127 6.16 -5.28 -5.31
N ILE A 128 5.96 -5.03 -6.61
CA ILE A 128 4.65 -5.19 -7.26
C ILE A 128 4.15 -6.63 -7.10
N LYS A 129 4.98 -7.62 -7.42
CA LYS A 129 4.62 -9.02 -7.35
C LYS A 129 4.22 -9.45 -5.94
N ASP A 130 5.01 -9.08 -4.94
CA ASP A 130 4.79 -9.49 -3.56
C ASP A 130 3.54 -8.81 -2.97
N VAL A 131 3.40 -7.49 -3.15
CA VAL A 131 2.24 -6.74 -2.62
C VAL A 131 0.95 -7.17 -3.31
N MET A 132 0.93 -7.24 -4.66
CA MET A 132 -0.26 -7.67 -5.39
C MET A 132 -0.60 -9.14 -5.12
N GLY A 133 0.42 -9.99 -4.94
CA GLY A 133 0.22 -11.37 -4.50
C GLY A 133 -0.49 -11.46 -3.16
N ALA A 134 -0.08 -10.66 -2.17
CA ALA A 134 -0.74 -10.58 -0.86
C ALA A 134 -2.18 -10.07 -0.97
N VAL A 135 -2.42 -9.00 -1.74
CA VAL A 135 -3.75 -8.42 -1.97
C VAL A 135 -4.69 -9.43 -2.62
N PHE A 136 -4.26 -10.13 -3.69
CA PHE A 136 -5.09 -11.13 -4.36
C PHE A 136 -5.36 -12.34 -3.47
N TYR A 137 -4.40 -12.79 -2.68
CA TYR A 137 -4.60 -13.87 -1.74
C TYR A 137 -5.66 -13.52 -0.68
N ASP A 138 -5.60 -12.29 -0.14
CA ASP A 138 -6.59 -11.82 0.84
C ASP A 138 -8.00 -11.72 0.23
N GLN A 139 -8.12 -11.18 -0.99
CA GLN A 139 -9.38 -11.12 -1.72
C GLN A 139 -9.98 -12.51 -1.96
N ALA A 140 -9.19 -13.45 -2.49
CA ALA A 140 -9.62 -14.82 -2.74
C ALA A 140 -10.07 -15.54 -1.45
N SER A 141 -9.37 -15.29 -0.34
CA SER A 141 -9.73 -15.84 0.97
C SER A 141 -11.04 -15.26 1.48
N THR A 142 -11.28 -13.97 1.28
CA THR A 142 -12.52 -13.28 1.67
C THR A 142 -13.71 -13.77 0.84
N ASP A 143 -13.54 -13.94 -0.47
CA ASP A 143 -14.59 -14.46 -1.36
C ASP A 143 -14.95 -15.89 -0.98
N SER A 144 -13.97 -16.76 -0.73
CA SER A 144 -14.19 -18.15 -0.30
C SER A 144 -14.93 -18.22 1.05
N PHE A 145 -14.60 -17.32 2.00
CA PHE A 145 -15.31 -17.22 3.27
C PHE A 145 -16.77 -16.80 3.05
N SER A 146 -17.00 -15.75 2.25
CA SER A 146 -18.36 -15.27 1.92
C SER A 146 -19.21 -16.34 1.27
N ASP A 147 -18.67 -17.08 0.30
CA ASP A 147 -19.34 -18.20 -0.36
C ASP A 147 -19.69 -19.29 0.63
N THR A 148 -18.80 -19.62 1.55
CA THR A 148 -19.03 -20.64 2.58
C THR A 148 -20.15 -20.23 3.53
N VAL A 149 -20.13 -18.97 4.03
CA VAL A 149 -21.18 -18.42 4.88
C VAL A 149 -22.53 -18.44 4.13
N GLU A 150 -22.58 -17.96 2.89
CA GLU A 150 -23.79 -17.92 2.09
C GLU A 150 -24.37 -19.33 1.87
N ASN A 151 -23.55 -20.30 1.54
CA ASN A 151 -23.97 -21.68 1.34
C ASN A 151 -24.52 -22.30 2.64
N ARG A 152 -23.89 -22.05 3.79
CA ARG A 152 -24.41 -22.49 5.09
C ARG A 152 -25.75 -21.82 5.42
N LEU A 153 -25.87 -20.51 5.18
CA LEU A 153 -27.12 -19.77 5.40
C LEU A 153 -28.28 -20.29 4.53
N LYS A 154 -28.01 -20.68 3.27
CA LYS A 154 -29.02 -21.27 2.37
C LYS A 154 -29.55 -22.62 2.89
N GLN A 155 -28.76 -23.36 3.65
CA GLN A 155 -29.17 -24.65 4.23
C GLN A 155 -30.12 -24.52 5.45
N ILE A 156 -30.18 -23.32 6.07
CA ILE A 156 -31.07 -23.07 7.22
C ILE A 156 -32.47 -22.78 6.73
N PRO A 157 -33.50 -23.58 7.11
CA PRO A 157 -34.88 -23.30 6.80
C PRO A 157 -35.31 -21.90 7.27
N TYR A 158 -36.09 -21.19 6.47
CA TYR A 158 -36.46 -19.80 6.73
C TYR A 158 -37.08 -19.59 8.13
N ASN A 159 -37.91 -20.55 8.57
CA ASN A 159 -38.56 -20.53 9.90
C ASN A 159 -37.59 -20.78 11.10
N LYS A 160 -36.32 -21.13 10.85
CA LYS A 160 -35.27 -21.34 11.86
C LYS A 160 -34.18 -20.25 11.81
N ARG A 161 -34.34 -19.22 11.00
CA ARG A 161 -33.41 -18.11 10.88
C ARG A 161 -33.64 -17.10 12.00
N SER A 162 -33.10 -17.39 13.20
CA SER A 162 -32.98 -16.41 14.28
C SER A 162 -31.63 -15.67 14.20
N MET A 163 -31.52 -14.51 14.85
CA MET A 163 -30.26 -13.77 14.93
C MET A 163 -29.16 -14.64 15.55
N GLU A 164 -29.47 -15.40 16.59
CA GLU A 164 -28.54 -16.32 17.26
C GLU A 164 -28.04 -17.42 16.31
N THR A 165 -28.93 -18.02 15.51
CA THR A 165 -28.57 -19.05 14.53
C THR A 165 -27.66 -18.47 13.43
N LEU A 166 -27.92 -17.24 12.97
CA LEU A 166 -27.09 -16.57 11.95
C LEU A 166 -25.70 -16.25 12.49
N LEU A 167 -25.61 -15.75 13.73
CA LEU A 167 -24.31 -15.45 14.37
C LEU A 167 -23.48 -16.71 14.59
N ASN A 168 -24.09 -17.83 14.97
CA ASN A 168 -23.38 -19.10 15.17
C ASN A 168 -22.81 -19.62 13.84
N VAL A 169 -23.52 -19.51 12.73
CA VAL A 169 -22.99 -19.89 11.40
C VAL A 169 -21.75 -19.10 11.03
N ILE A 170 -21.74 -17.79 11.32
CA ILE A 170 -20.58 -16.93 11.05
C ILE A 170 -19.41 -17.28 11.97
N ALA A 171 -19.67 -17.59 13.24
CA ALA A 171 -18.62 -17.91 14.23
C ALA A 171 -17.96 -19.28 14.00
N GLU A 172 -18.66 -20.22 13.35
CA GLU A 172 -18.15 -21.58 13.07
C GLU A 172 -17.48 -21.69 11.67
N THR A 173 -17.38 -20.59 10.92
CA THR A 173 -16.77 -20.55 9.57
C THR A 173 -15.39 -19.96 9.63
#